data_be5f8376bb3a0f680da0dea55f2adc7e
#
_entry.id   be5f8376bb3a0f680da0dea55f2adc7e
#
_cell.length_a   1.000
_cell.length_b   1.000
_cell.length_c   1.000
_cell.angle_alpha   90.00
_cell.angle_beta   90.00
_cell.angle_gamma   90.00
#
_symmetry.space_group_name_H-M   'P 1'
#
loop_
_entity.id
_entity.type
_entity.pdbx_description
1 polymer ?
#
loop_
_entity_poly.entity_id
_entity_poly.type
_entity_poly.pdbx_seq_one_letter_code
_entity_poly.pdbx_strand_id
1 'polypeptide(L)'
;MKQASISICNQKGGIGKSTFTMLLASHLHYTLGYDVLVVDCDYPQWSVQAQRERELSLIEHDDYHKLLLVRQFKATGRKLWPVLKCMPPEAPEQVERLLQSGYHPRIILYDLPGTVNAEGVIRLLASLDAVFVPMKADKVVMESTLSFARSLTTNLAQDPTLTLQSVYLFWTMIDRRERTPLYDRYEAVIRKLGLSLMTTHIPYRSKFNKELLADNTGVGRSTLLAPARTFACEAQLEILTEEILTLLKIR
;
A
#
# COMPACT_ATOMS: atom_id res chain seq x y z
N MET A 1 -5.38 20.68 -7.13
CA MET A 1 -5.40 19.28 -7.64
C MET A 1 -6.03 18.39 -6.58
N LYS A 2 -6.80 17.35 -6.96
CA LYS A 2 -7.46 16.46 -5.97
C LYS A 2 -6.40 15.63 -5.22
N GLN A 3 -6.38 15.71 -3.90
CA GLN A 3 -5.61 14.83 -3.01
C GLN A 3 -6.44 13.58 -2.74
N ALA A 4 -5.80 12.43 -2.53
CA ALA A 4 -6.48 11.21 -2.08
C ALA A 4 -5.76 10.58 -0.90
N SER A 5 -6.55 10.15 0.07
CA SER A 5 -6.14 9.43 1.28
C SER A 5 -6.60 7.98 1.18
N ILE A 6 -5.69 7.03 1.20
CA ILE A 6 -6.00 5.61 1.00
C ILE A 6 -5.25 4.72 1.98
N SER A 7 -5.76 3.51 2.17
CA SER A 7 -5.04 2.45 2.90
C SER A 7 -5.09 1.12 2.16
N ILE A 8 -4.01 0.36 2.26
CA ILE A 8 -3.99 -1.06 1.92
C ILE A 8 -4.15 -1.84 3.22
N CYS A 9 -5.35 -2.30 3.49
CA CYS A 9 -5.73 -2.81 4.79
C CYS A 9 -6.41 -4.18 4.72
N ASN A 10 -6.11 -5.05 5.67
CA ASN A 10 -6.80 -6.32 5.91
C ASN A 10 -6.54 -6.76 7.35
N GLN A 11 -7.48 -7.49 7.94
CA GLN A 11 -7.35 -8.03 9.30
C GLN A 11 -6.32 -9.16 9.41
N LYS A 12 -5.90 -9.75 8.29
CA LYS A 12 -4.92 -10.85 8.29
C LYS A 12 -3.49 -10.34 8.20
N GLY A 13 -2.62 -10.95 9.01
CA GLY A 13 -1.17 -10.78 8.91
C GLY A 13 -0.59 -11.46 7.67
N GLY A 14 0.58 -11.01 7.22
CA GLY A 14 1.35 -11.66 6.16
C GLY A 14 0.75 -11.58 4.74
N ILE A 15 -0.28 -10.76 4.52
CA ILE A 15 -0.94 -10.61 3.22
C ILE A 15 -0.33 -9.48 2.35
N GLY A 16 0.71 -8.82 2.85
CA GLY A 16 1.46 -7.84 2.08
C GLY A 16 1.03 -6.38 2.25
N LYS A 17 0.25 -6.02 3.28
CA LYS A 17 -0.20 -4.62 3.51
C LYS A 17 0.94 -3.61 3.40
N SER A 18 1.86 -3.61 4.35
CA SER A 18 3.01 -2.68 4.38
C SER A 18 3.93 -2.83 3.16
N THR A 19 4.04 -4.05 2.61
CA THR A 19 4.78 -4.30 1.36
C THR A 19 4.18 -3.51 0.20
N PHE A 20 2.87 -3.60 0.00
CA PHE A 20 2.21 -2.85 -1.08
C PHE A 20 2.18 -1.35 -0.79
N THR A 21 2.02 -0.93 0.46
CA THR A 21 2.12 0.49 0.85
C THR A 21 3.46 1.07 0.42
N MET A 22 4.56 0.42 0.75
CA MET A 22 5.92 0.87 0.38
C MET A 22 6.18 0.82 -1.13
N LEU A 23 5.77 -0.26 -1.80
CA LEU A 23 5.95 -0.40 -3.25
C LEU A 23 5.16 0.64 -4.03
N LEU A 24 3.90 0.87 -3.65
CA LEU A 24 3.08 1.91 -4.26
C LEU A 24 3.64 3.30 -3.99
N ALA A 25 4.03 3.60 -2.74
CA ALA A 25 4.65 4.89 -2.40
C ALA A 25 5.89 5.16 -3.27
N SER A 26 6.80 4.19 -3.34
CA SER A 26 8.04 4.34 -4.11
C SER A 26 7.80 4.41 -5.62
N HIS A 27 6.87 3.62 -6.15
CA HIS A 27 6.53 3.65 -7.57
C HIS A 27 5.82 4.97 -7.96
N LEU A 28 4.83 5.38 -7.20
CA LEU A 28 4.13 6.66 -7.39
C LEU A 28 5.09 7.85 -7.33
N HIS A 29 5.98 7.86 -6.33
CA HIS A 29 6.85 9.01 -6.08
C HIS A 29 8.04 9.06 -7.02
N TYR A 30 8.82 7.98 -7.10
CA TYR A 30 10.09 7.99 -7.84
C TYR A 30 9.92 7.69 -9.33
N THR A 31 8.91 6.90 -9.72
CA THR A 31 8.69 6.52 -11.12
C THR A 31 7.67 7.41 -11.80
N LEU A 32 6.51 7.66 -11.16
CA LEU A 32 5.42 8.42 -11.78
C LEU A 32 5.42 9.91 -11.41
N GLY A 33 6.25 10.32 -10.45
CA GLY A 33 6.44 11.73 -10.12
C GLY A 33 5.34 12.36 -9.27
N TYR A 34 4.51 11.60 -8.58
CA TYR A 34 3.54 12.13 -7.62
C TYR A 34 4.21 12.45 -6.27
N ASP A 35 3.75 13.50 -5.60
CA ASP A 35 4.13 13.71 -4.21
C ASP A 35 3.30 12.81 -3.31
N VAL A 36 3.98 12.02 -2.50
CA VAL A 36 3.41 10.96 -1.67
C VAL A 36 3.81 11.15 -0.22
N LEU A 37 2.85 10.98 0.67
CA LEU A 37 3.07 10.85 2.11
C LEU A 37 2.69 9.44 2.53
N VAL A 38 3.51 8.81 3.38
CA VAL A 38 3.13 7.58 4.07
C VAL A 38 2.96 7.87 5.55
N VAL A 39 1.83 7.45 6.11
CA VAL A 39 1.54 7.53 7.54
C VAL A 39 1.58 6.12 8.10
N ASP A 40 2.66 5.84 8.84
CA ASP A 40 2.86 4.54 9.48
C ASP A 40 2.17 4.52 10.84
N CYS A 41 1.05 3.83 10.90
CA CYS A 41 0.22 3.64 12.09
C CYS A 41 0.24 2.20 12.61
N ASP A 42 1.10 1.33 12.07
CA ASP A 42 1.16 -0.11 12.43
C ASP A 42 1.93 -0.35 13.74
N TYR A 43 1.43 0.21 14.84
CA TYR A 43 1.98 -0.04 16.18
C TYR A 43 1.75 -1.51 16.60
N PRO A 44 2.72 -2.16 17.23
CA PRO A 44 4.07 -1.69 17.61
C PRO A 44 5.14 -1.95 16.53
N GLN A 45 4.80 -2.54 15.38
CA GLN A 45 5.75 -2.97 14.35
C GLN A 45 6.42 -1.80 13.62
N TRP A 46 5.68 -0.71 13.34
CA TRP A 46 6.18 0.45 12.60
C TRP A 46 6.93 0.02 11.33
N SER A 47 6.28 -0.83 10.53
CA SER A 47 6.92 -1.59 9.45
C SER A 47 7.60 -0.72 8.41
N VAL A 48 6.98 0.42 8.03
CA VAL A 48 7.53 1.34 7.03
C VAL A 48 8.69 2.13 7.59
N GLN A 49 8.52 2.69 8.80
CA GLN A 49 9.57 3.47 9.46
C GLN A 49 10.78 2.60 9.79
N ALA A 50 10.56 1.42 10.34
CA ALA A 50 11.64 0.49 10.66
C ALA A 50 12.43 0.05 9.41
N GLN A 51 11.75 -0.18 8.28
CA GLN A 51 12.45 -0.46 7.03
C GLN A 51 13.25 0.75 6.55
N ARG A 52 12.70 1.97 6.61
CA ARG A 52 13.41 3.20 6.26
C ARG A 52 14.70 3.37 7.05
N GLU A 53 14.65 3.14 8.35
CA GLU A 53 15.82 3.24 9.24
C GLU A 53 16.90 2.22 8.89
N ARG A 54 16.51 0.95 8.65
CA ARG A 54 17.46 -0.09 8.22
C ARG A 54 18.12 0.24 6.87
N GLU A 55 17.35 0.73 5.91
CA GLU A 55 17.86 1.09 4.58
C GLU A 55 18.80 2.30 4.63
N LEU A 56 18.50 3.31 5.45
CA LEU A 56 19.38 4.46 5.65
C LEU A 56 20.71 4.03 6.28
N SER A 57 20.67 3.20 7.33
CA SER A 57 21.88 2.65 7.95
C SER A 57 22.70 1.81 6.97
N LEU A 58 22.05 1.01 6.11
CA LEU A 58 22.75 0.25 5.07
C LEU A 58 23.48 1.18 4.09
N ILE A 59 22.80 2.22 3.61
CA ILE A 59 23.37 3.16 2.63
C ILE A 59 24.57 3.93 3.20
N GLU A 60 24.62 4.20 4.49
CA GLU A 60 25.79 4.84 5.11
C GLU A 60 27.10 4.05 4.90
N HIS A 61 26.99 2.74 4.72
CA HIS A 61 28.15 1.82 4.60
C HIS A 61 28.23 1.09 3.25
N ASP A 62 27.33 1.36 2.31
CA ASP A 62 27.26 0.72 1.00
C ASP A 62 27.32 1.73 -0.14
N ASP A 63 28.49 1.87 -0.73
CA ASP A 63 28.75 2.84 -1.80
C ASP A 63 27.96 2.56 -3.08
N TYR A 64 27.59 1.30 -3.34
CA TYR A 64 26.79 0.94 -4.50
C TYR A 64 25.36 1.49 -4.37
N HIS A 65 24.68 1.25 -3.27
CA HIS A 65 23.33 1.76 -3.03
C HIS A 65 23.33 3.28 -2.86
N LYS A 66 24.36 3.85 -2.25
CA LYS A 66 24.58 5.30 -2.20
C LYS A 66 24.63 5.92 -3.61
N LEU A 67 25.38 5.28 -4.52
CA LEU A 67 25.46 5.71 -5.92
C LEU A 67 24.11 5.60 -6.65
N LEU A 68 23.36 4.51 -6.41
CA LEU A 68 22.00 4.35 -6.98
C LEU A 68 21.07 5.46 -6.51
N LEU A 69 21.08 5.79 -5.22
CA LEU A 69 20.28 6.86 -4.65
C LEU A 69 20.65 8.22 -5.27
N VAL A 70 21.94 8.52 -5.39
CA VAL A 70 22.42 9.78 -6.03
C VAL A 70 22.00 9.83 -7.49
N ARG A 71 22.08 8.73 -8.23
CA ARG A 71 21.62 8.66 -9.63
C ARG A 71 20.13 8.91 -9.73
N GLN A 72 19.32 8.30 -8.86
CA GLN A 72 17.87 8.52 -8.80
C GLN A 72 17.56 10.01 -8.53
N PHE A 73 18.24 10.62 -7.56
CA PHE A 73 18.09 12.05 -7.29
C PHE A 73 18.40 12.93 -8.48
N LYS A 74 19.53 12.67 -9.16
CA LYS A 74 19.93 13.43 -10.35
C LYS A 74 18.92 13.27 -11.50
N ALA A 75 18.35 12.07 -11.65
CA ALA A 75 17.41 11.78 -12.73
C ALA A 75 16.01 12.34 -12.47
N THR A 76 15.55 12.35 -11.22
CA THR A 76 14.16 12.70 -10.88
C THR A 76 14.01 14.07 -10.24
N GLY A 77 15.07 14.63 -9.66
CA GLY A 77 15.04 15.84 -8.83
C GLY A 77 14.25 15.67 -7.52
N ARG A 78 13.86 14.42 -7.19
CA ARG A 78 12.94 14.14 -6.07
C ARG A 78 13.66 13.71 -4.81
N LYS A 79 13.34 14.36 -3.69
CA LYS A 79 13.76 13.94 -2.35
C LYS A 79 13.02 12.65 -1.95
N LEU A 80 13.42 12.06 -0.84
CA LEU A 80 12.69 10.92 -0.27
C LEU A 80 11.26 11.35 0.11
N TRP A 81 10.27 10.49 -0.18
CA TRP A 81 8.92 10.73 0.30
C TRP A 81 8.90 10.64 1.84
N PRO A 82 8.16 11.54 2.53
CA PRO A 82 8.12 11.57 3.98
C PRO A 82 7.34 10.39 4.56
N VAL A 83 7.76 9.98 5.77
CA VAL A 83 7.05 9.02 6.62
C VAL A 83 6.65 9.74 7.89
N LEU A 84 5.37 9.72 8.24
CA LEU A 84 4.86 10.10 9.54
C LEU A 84 4.62 8.84 10.38
N LYS A 85 5.23 8.78 11.55
CA LYS A 85 5.02 7.71 12.51
C LYS A 85 4.12 8.23 13.63
N CYS A 86 2.90 7.70 13.74
CA CYS A 86 1.94 8.12 14.76
C CYS A 86 0.88 7.07 15.02
N MET A 87 0.23 7.12 16.19
CA MET A 87 -0.92 6.28 16.48
C MET A 87 -2.12 6.66 15.60
N PRO A 88 -3.02 5.71 15.27
CA PRO A 88 -4.17 5.99 14.41
C PRO A 88 -5.04 7.19 14.83
N PRO A 89 -5.32 7.43 16.14
CA PRO A 89 -6.07 8.62 16.57
C PRO A 89 -5.37 9.95 16.30
N GLU A 90 -4.04 9.97 16.25
CA GLU A 90 -3.22 11.17 16.08
C GLU A 90 -3.01 11.52 14.59
N ALA A 91 -3.21 10.54 13.71
CA ALA A 91 -2.84 10.66 12.30
C ALA A 91 -3.50 11.86 11.58
N PRO A 92 -4.79 12.18 11.77
CA PRO A 92 -5.41 13.35 11.11
C PRO A 92 -4.72 14.66 11.47
N GLU A 93 -4.44 14.89 12.76
CA GLU A 93 -3.78 16.10 13.24
C GLU A 93 -2.33 16.22 12.75
N GLN A 94 -1.58 15.10 12.77
CA GLN A 94 -0.20 15.08 12.29
C GLN A 94 -0.10 15.34 10.78
N VAL A 95 -1.02 14.78 10.01
CA VAL A 95 -1.12 15.05 8.56
C VAL A 95 -1.45 16.52 8.32
N GLU A 96 -2.43 17.08 9.02
CA GLU A 96 -2.81 18.48 8.88
C GLU A 96 -1.64 19.43 9.19
N ARG A 97 -0.89 19.19 10.25
CA ARG A 97 0.34 19.94 10.59
C ARG A 97 1.36 19.90 9.45
N LEU A 98 1.55 18.73 8.81
CA LEU A 98 2.46 18.59 7.68
C LEU A 98 1.95 19.39 6.46
N LEU A 99 0.66 19.35 6.16
CA LEU A 99 0.05 20.14 5.09
C LEU A 99 0.23 21.64 5.32
N GLN A 100 0.05 22.11 6.56
CA GLN A 100 0.26 23.50 6.96
C GLN A 100 1.74 23.94 6.83
N SER A 101 2.69 23.00 6.90
CA SER A 101 4.12 23.29 6.65
C SER A 101 4.47 23.50 5.18
N GLY A 102 3.49 23.39 4.26
CA GLY A 102 3.65 23.60 2.83
C GLY A 102 3.95 22.34 2.00
N TYR A 103 3.92 21.16 2.60
CA TYR A 103 4.01 19.91 1.85
C TYR A 103 2.61 19.42 1.46
N HIS A 104 2.31 19.36 0.16
CA HIS A 104 1.00 19.01 -0.38
C HIS A 104 1.07 17.72 -1.21
N PRO A 105 1.05 16.53 -0.57
CA PRO A 105 1.09 15.26 -1.27
C PRO A 105 -0.17 15.07 -2.12
N ARG A 106 0.01 14.46 -3.28
CA ARG A 106 -1.10 14.07 -4.14
C ARG A 106 -1.82 12.84 -3.59
N ILE A 107 -1.06 11.95 -2.95
CA ILE A 107 -1.55 10.70 -2.38
C ILE A 107 -0.98 10.51 -0.98
N ILE A 108 -1.86 10.22 -0.03
CA ILE A 108 -1.52 9.84 1.34
C ILE A 108 -1.86 8.36 1.52
N LEU A 109 -0.84 7.57 1.85
CA LEU A 109 -0.95 6.14 2.10
C LEU A 109 -0.87 5.88 3.61
N TYR A 110 -1.90 5.26 4.17
CA TYR A 110 -1.91 4.87 5.59
C TYR A 110 -1.60 3.38 5.72
N ASP A 111 -0.51 3.05 6.42
CA ASP A 111 -0.18 1.69 6.83
C ASP A 111 -0.78 1.43 8.20
N LEU A 112 -1.75 0.53 8.28
CA LEU A 112 -2.57 0.30 9.46
C LEU A 112 -2.32 -1.07 10.06
N PRO A 113 -2.47 -1.23 11.40
CA PRO A 113 -2.36 -2.53 12.05
C PRO A 113 -3.37 -3.53 11.48
N GLY A 114 -3.02 -4.81 11.56
CA GLY A 114 -3.90 -5.90 11.11
C GLY A 114 -5.14 -6.08 11.97
N THR A 115 -5.30 -5.33 13.04
CA THR A 115 -6.46 -5.41 13.93
C THR A 115 -7.26 -4.10 13.88
N VAL A 116 -8.50 -4.20 13.41
CA VAL A 116 -9.42 -3.04 13.39
C VAL A 116 -9.94 -2.66 14.78
N ASN A 117 -9.73 -3.52 15.77
CA ASN A 117 -10.10 -3.25 17.16
C ASN A 117 -9.09 -2.32 17.86
N ALA A 118 -7.96 -1.99 17.21
CA ALA A 118 -7.05 -0.99 17.73
C ALA A 118 -7.74 0.39 17.74
N GLU A 119 -7.47 1.13 18.82
CA GLU A 119 -8.09 2.44 19.04
C GLU A 119 -7.90 3.37 17.83
N GLY A 120 -8.96 4.00 17.39
CA GLY A 120 -8.97 4.97 16.30
C GLY A 120 -8.89 4.41 14.88
N VAL A 121 -8.58 3.11 14.68
CA VAL A 121 -8.44 2.52 13.32
C VAL A 121 -9.73 2.64 12.51
N ILE A 122 -10.87 2.30 13.08
CA ILE A 122 -12.17 2.41 12.37
C ILE A 122 -12.49 3.86 12.02
N ARG A 123 -12.22 4.80 12.94
CA ARG A 123 -12.44 6.23 12.68
C ARG A 123 -11.52 6.75 11.57
N LEU A 124 -10.27 6.31 11.57
CA LEU A 124 -9.31 6.67 10.53
C LEU A 124 -9.74 6.08 9.17
N LEU A 125 -10.13 4.80 9.11
CA LEU A 125 -10.66 4.19 7.89
C LEU A 125 -11.88 4.94 7.34
N ALA A 126 -12.78 5.39 8.21
CA ALA A 126 -13.96 6.16 7.82
C ALA A 126 -13.63 7.54 7.22
N SER A 127 -12.44 8.08 7.50
CA SER A 127 -11.96 9.38 6.98
C SER A 127 -11.16 9.28 5.68
N LEU A 128 -10.89 8.07 5.18
CA LEU A 128 -10.16 7.86 3.92
C LEU A 128 -11.08 7.98 2.69
N ASP A 129 -10.51 8.25 1.52
CA ASP A 129 -11.26 8.23 0.25
C ASP A 129 -11.56 6.80 -0.22
N ALA A 130 -10.58 5.88 -0.04
CA ALA A 130 -10.76 4.48 -0.43
C ALA A 130 -9.87 3.52 0.41
N VAL A 131 -10.35 2.29 0.52
CA VAL A 131 -9.59 1.18 1.12
C VAL A 131 -9.40 0.08 0.09
N PHE A 132 -8.17 -0.36 -0.08
CA PHE A 132 -7.79 -1.49 -0.94
C PHE A 132 -7.48 -2.71 -0.08
N VAL A 133 -8.19 -3.80 -0.31
CA VAL A 133 -8.14 -5.01 0.52
C VAL A 133 -7.44 -6.13 -0.25
N PRO A 134 -6.15 -6.41 0.03
CA PRO A 134 -5.45 -7.53 -0.57
C PRO A 134 -6.06 -8.84 -0.09
N MET A 135 -6.23 -9.81 -0.97
CA MET A 135 -6.74 -11.13 -0.63
C MET A 135 -5.93 -12.24 -1.29
N LYS A 136 -5.86 -13.38 -0.60
CA LYS A 136 -5.15 -14.58 -1.04
C LYS A 136 -6.14 -15.73 -1.17
N ALA A 137 -5.94 -16.62 -2.13
CA ALA A 137 -6.77 -17.81 -2.35
C ALA A 137 -6.51 -18.89 -1.29
N ASP A 138 -6.84 -18.57 -0.04
CA ASP A 138 -6.79 -19.45 1.14
C ASP A 138 -8.14 -19.34 1.86
N LYS A 139 -8.76 -20.48 2.19
CA LYS A 139 -10.12 -20.52 2.73
C LYS A 139 -10.27 -19.66 3.99
N VAL A 140 -9.36 -19.80 4.95
CA VAL A 140 -9.42 -19.09 6.24
C VAL A 140 -9.18 -17.60 6.05
N VAL A 141 -8.26 -17.23 5.14
CA VAL A 141 -8.00 -15.85 4.79
C VAL A 141 -9.20 -15.22 4.10
N MET A 142 -9.80 -15.94 3.14
CA MET A 142 -10.95 -15.44 2.37
C MET A 142 -12.18 -15.17 3.24
N GLU A 143 -12.56 -16.08 4.13
CA GLU A 143 -13.72 -15.90 5.01
C GLU A 143 -13.60 -14.63 5.85
N SER A 144 -12.44 -14.41 6.47
CA SER A 144 -12.20 -13.18 7.26
C SER A 144 -12.07 -11.92 6.40
N THR A 145 -11.44 -12.02 5.23
CA THR A 145 -11.28 -10.89 4.31
C THR A 145 -12.62 -10.42 3.75
N LEU A 146 -13.48 -11.36 3.33
CA LEU A 146 -14.82 -11.03 2.83
C LEU A 146 -15.72 -10.43 3.92
N SER A 147 -15.65 -10.98 5.14
CA SER A 147 -16.37 -10.41 6.30
C SER A 147 -15.90 -8.99 6.58
N PHE A 148 -14.60 -8.76 6.59
CA PHE A 148 -14.00 -7.44 6.78
C PHE A 148 -14.42 -6.44 5.69
N ALA A 149 -14.23 -6.79 4.41
CA ALA A 149 -14.61 -5.93 3.30
C ALA A 149 -16.11 -5.60 3.30
N ARG A 150 -16.97 -6.60 3.60
CA ARG A 150 -18.40 -6.39 3.72
C ARG A 150 -18.73 -5.42 4.86
N SER A 151 -18.10 -5.59 6.03
CA SER A 151 -18.31 -4.70 7.17
C SER A 151 -17.92 -3.25 6.83
N LEU A 152 -16.76 -3.04 6.19
CA LEU A 152 -16.35 -1.70 5.73
C LEU A 152 -17.33 -1.11 4.72
N THR A 153 -17.78 -1.92 3.75
CA THR A 153 -18.70 -1.46 2.71
C THR A 153 -20.06 -1.07 3.31
N THR A 154 -20.61 -1.95 4.16
CA THR A 154 -21.98 -1.76 4.69
C THR A 154 -22.02 -0.68 5.78
N ASN A 155 -21.02 -0.66 6.68
CA ASN A 155 -21.06 0.18 7.87
C ASN A 155 -20.36 1.54 7.69
N LEU A 156 -19.47 1.67 6.69
CA LEU A 156 -18.73 2.91 6.46
C LEU A 156 -18.98 3.46 5.05
N ALA A 157 -18.70 2.70 3.99
CA ALA A 157 -18.74 3.23 2.63
C ALA A 157 -20.16 3.55 2.11
N GLN A 158 -21.19 2.98 2.72
CA GLN A 158 -22.60 3.30 2.42
C GLN A 158 -23.17 4.44 3.28
N ASP A 159 -22.42 4.91 4.28
CA ASP A 159 -22.83 6.07 5.09
C ASP A 159 -22.40 7.36 4.38
N PRO A 160 -23.35 8.18 3.88
CA PRO A 160 -23.06 9.39 3.13
C PRO A 160 -22.43 10.50 4.00
N THR A 161 -22.45 10.37 5.31
CA THR A 161 -21.83 11.33 6.24
C THR A 161 -20.33 11.10 6.42
N LEU A 162 -19.82 9.93 6.00
CA LEU A 162 -18.42 9.56 6.10
C LEU A 162 -17.66 9.84 4.79
N THR A 163 -16.36 10.00 4.88
CA THR A 163 -15.50 10.25 3.71
C THR A 163 -15.28 8.99 2.89
N LEU A 164 -15.21 7.82 3.53
CA LEU A 164 -14.97 6.55 2.83
C LEU A 164 -16.11 6.25 1.85
N GLN A 165 -15.79 6.26 0.56
CA GLN A 165 -16.75 6.01 -0.50
C GLN A 165 -16.59 4.63 -1.15
N SER A 166 -15.43 4.01 -1.02
CA SER A 166 -15.12 2.82 -1.79
C SER A 166 -14.19 1.85 -1.07
N VAL A 167 -14.54 0.57 -1.18
CA VAL A 167 -13.72 -0.56 -0.70
C VAL A 167 -13.51 -1.50 -1.88
N TYR A 168 -12.25 -1.72 -2.26
CA TYR A 168 -11.86 -2.54 -3.41
C TYR A 168 -11.06 -3.75 -2.95
N LEU A 169 -11.45 -4.93 -3.38
CA LEU A 169 -10.65 -6.14 -3.18
C LEU A 169 -9.72 -6.36 -4.37
N PHE A 170 -8.54 -6.90 -4.14
CA PHE A 170 -7.66 -7.34 -5.21
C PHE A 170 -6.91 -8.63 -4.83
N TRP A 171 -6.67 -9.46 -5.86
CA TRP A 171 -5.93 -10.69 -5.69
C TRP A 171 -4.44 -10.45 -5.53
N THR A 172 -3.83 -11.08 -4.53
CA THR A 172 -2.38 -11.12 -4.33
C THR A 172 -1.87 -12.54 -4.10
N MET A 173 -0.57 -12.73 -4.25
CA MET A 173 0.10 -14.03 -4.07
C MET A 173 -0.45 -15.14 -4.95
N ILE A 174 -0.90 -14.81 -6.17
CA ILE A 174 -1.41 -15.79 -7.11
C ILE A 174 -0.27 -16.66 -7.62
N ASP A 175 -0.38 -17.98 -7.42
CA ASP A 175 0.49 -18.95 -8.08
C ASP A 175 -0.11 -19.32 -9.46
N ARG A 176 0.53 -18.85 -10.52
CA ARG A 176 0.08 -19.13 -11.90
C ARG A 176 0.12 -20.61 -12.29
N ARG A 177 0.80 -21.45 -11.50
CA ARG A 177 0.84 -22.90 -11.71
C ARG A 177 -0.38 -23.61 -11.16
N GLU A 178 -1.08 -22.99 -10.21
CA GLU A 178 -2.32 -23.52 -9.66
C GLU A 178 -3.49 -23.21 -10.60
N ARG A 179 -3.91 -24.21 -11.37
CA ARG A 179 -5.15 -24.18 -12.15
C ARG A 179 -6.29 -24.68 -11.27
N THR A 180 -6.84 -23.82 -10.45
CA THR A 180 -7.96 -24.19 -9.57
C THR A 180 -9.19 -23.33 -9.88
N PRO A 181 -10.40 -23.93 -9.89
CA PRO A 181 -11.66 -23.19 -10.01
C PRO A 181 -11.96 -22.36 -8.76
N LEU A 182 -11.02 -22.29 -7.81
CA LEU A 182 -11.18 -21.61 -6.54
C LEU A 182 -11.35 -20.09 -6.74
N TYR A 183 -10.56 -19.49 -7.64
CA TYR A 183 -10.65 -18.05 -7.96
C TYR A 183 -12.04 -17.71 -8.50
N ASP A 184 -12.53 -18.45 -9.50
CA ASP A 184 -13.84 -18.21 -10.12
C ASP A 184 -14.98 -18.33 -9.09
N ARG A 185 -14.88 -19.32 -8.18
CA ARG A 185 -15.85 -19.50 -7.11
C ARG A 185 -15.87 -18.33 -6.14
N TYR A 186 -14.71 -17.85 -5.71
CA TYR A 186 -14.62 -16.71 -4.81
C TYR A 186 -15.07 -15.42 -5.50
N GLU A 187 -14.74 -15.21 -6.75
CA GLU A 187 -15.22 -14.06 -7.51
C GLU A 187 -16.74 -14.05 -7.69
N ALA A 188 -17.33 -15.23 -7.89
CA ALA A 188 -18.80 -15.36 -7.89
C ALA A 188 -19.41 -14.98 -6.53
N VAL A 189 -18.76 -15.38 -5.42
CA VAL A 189 -19.19 -14.98 -4.07
C VAL A 189 -19.04 -13.49 -3.85
N ILE A 190 -17.90 -12.89 -4.25
CA ILE A 190 -17.63 -11.45 -4.14
C ILE A 190 -18.70 -10.65 -4.89
N ARG A 191 -19.01 -11.03 -6.13
CA ARG A 191 -20.10 -10.43 -6.92
C ARG A 191 -21.47 -10.57 -6.24
N LYS A 192 -21.78 -11.75 -5.71
CA LYS A 192 -23.04 -11.99 -4.98
C LYS A 192 -23.18 -11.14 -3.71
N LEU A 193 -22.06 -10.83 -3.06
CA LEU A 193 -22.01 -9.96 -1.88
C LEU A 193 -22.05 -8.47 -2.25
N GLY A 194 -22.05 -8.11 -3.52
CA GLY A 194 -22.00 -6.71 -4.00
C GLY A 194 -20.69 -5.99 -3.69
N LEU A 195 -19.59 -6.75 -3.52
CA LEU A 195 -18.27 -6.19 -3.25
C LEU A 195 -17.53 -5.87 -4.55
N SER A 196 -16.76 -4.79 -4.54
CA SER A 196 -15.98 -4.36 -5.70
C SER A 196 -14.65 -5.11 -5.78
N LEU A 197 -14.41 -5.76 -6.91
CA LEU A 197 -13.18 -6.50 -7.19
C LEU A 197 -12.40 -5.78 -8.29
N MET A 198 -11.11 -5.54 -8.05
CA MET A 198 -10.18 -5.02 -9.04
C MET A 198 -9.84 -6.08 -10.09
N THR A 199 -9.46 -5.62 -11.28
CA THR A 199 -9.08 -6.50 -12.39
C THR A 199 -7.63 -6.98 -12.28
N THR A 200 -6.80 -6.23 -11.56
CA THR A 200 -5.38 -6.56 -11.38
C THR A 200 -5.20 -7.74 -10.45
N HIS A 201 -4.40 -8.70 -10.91
CA HIS A 201 -4.04 -9.92 -10.20
C HIS A 201 -2.53 -9.93 -9.92
N ILE A 202 -2.12 -9.84 -8.67
CA ILE A 202 -0.71 -9.78 -8.28
C ILE A 202 -0.14 -11.20 -8.12
N PRO A 203 0.83 -11.61 -8.96
CA PRO A 203 1.43 -12.93 -8.86
C PRO A 203 2.35 -13.04 -7.64
N TYR A 204 2.50 -14.25 -7.10
CA TYR A 204 3.52 -14.52 -6.10
C TYR A 204 4.92 -14.34 -6.70
N ARG A 205 5.76 -13.55 -6.03
CA ARG A 205 7.17 -13.36 -6.35
C ARG A 205 7.98 -13.26 -5.06
N SER A 206 9.06 -14.00 -4.96
CA SER A 206 9.95 -13.95 -3.78
C SER A 206 10.58 -12.56 -3.58
N LYS A 207 10.72 -11.78 -4.65
CA LYS A 207 11.23 -10.40 -4.60
C LYS A 207 10.38 -9.44 -3.77
N PHE A 208 9.09 -9.73 -3.53
CA PHE A 208 8.26 -8.93 -2.61
C PHE A 208 8.82 -8.91 -1.18
N ASN A 209 9.53 -9.97 -0.79
CA ASN A 209 10.12 -10.10 0.54
C ASN A 209 11.59 -9.61 0.58
N LYS A 210 12.14 -9.18 -0.56
CA LYS A 210 13.54 -8.71 -0.62
C LYS A 210 13.58 -7.21 -0.40
N GLU A 211 14.19 -6.81 0.70
CA GLU A 211 14.58 -5.43 1.02
C GLU A 211 15.92 -5.10 0.32
N LEU A 212 16.41 -3.87 0.47
CA LEU A 212 17.79 -3.54 0.13
C LEU A 212 18.74 -4.40 0.95
N LEU A 213 19.63 -5.11 0.28
CA LEU A 213 20.65 -5.97 0.89
C LEU A 213 22.01 -5.62 0.32
N ALA A 214 23.05 -5.78 1.12
CA ALA A 214 24.44 -5.51 0.73
C ALA A 214 24.97 -6.45 -0.39
N ASP A 215 24.24 -7.52 -0.72
CA ASP A 215 24.61 -8.51 -1.73
C ASP A 215 24.32 -8.11 -3.19
N ASN A 216 23.82 -6.90 -3.43
CA ASN A 216 23.52 -6.36 -4.75
C ASN A 216 22.51 -7.17 -5.59
N THR A 217 21.68 -8.01 -4.97
CA THR A 217 20.76 -8.92 -5.69
C THR A 217 19.51 -8.23 -6.28
N GLY A 218 19.55 -6.92 -6.42
CA GLY A 218 18.46 -6.12 -7.01
C GLY A 218 17.40 -5.72 -5.99
N VAL A 219 16.88 -4.51 -6.17
CA VAL A 219 15.88 -3.90 -5.28
C VAL A 219 14.52 -4.51 -5.56
N GLY A 220 13.98 -5.25 -4.61
CA GLY A 220 12.58 -5.65 -4.62
C GLY A 220 11.72 -4.55 -4.02
N ARG A 221 11.73 -4.46 -2.69
CA ARG A 221 10.99 -3.47 -1.90
C ARG A 221 11.98 -2.51 -1.24
N SER A 222 11.82 -1.21 -1.52
CA SER A 222 12.61 -0.16 -0.86
C SER A 222 11.77 1.08 -0.60
N THR A 223 12.09 1.75 0.49
CA THR A 223 11.54 3.05 0.83
C THR A 223 12.37 4.19 0.24
N LEU A 224 13.61 3.93 -0.19
CA LEU A 224 14.57 4.91 -0.68
C LEU A 224 14.69 4.92 -2.21
N LEU A 225 14.49 3.75 -2.84
CA LEU A 225 14.69 3.56 -4.28
C LEU A 225 13.38 3.19 -4.98
N ALA A 226 13.27 3.59 -6.25
CA ALA A 226 12.22 3.11 -7.14
C ALA A 226 12.32 1.59 -7.30
N PRO A 227 11.19 0.88 -7.38
CA PRO A 227 11.18 -0.52 -7.77
C PRO A 227 11.87 -0.70 -9.12
N ALA A 228 12.73 -1.71 -9.25
CA ALA A 228 13.36 -2.01 -10.53
C ALA A 228 12.28 -2.27 -11.60
N ARG A 229 12.43 -1.68 -12.79
CA ARG A 229 11.42 -1.77 -13.86
C ARG A 229 11.03 -3.21 -14.20
N THR A 230 12.01 -4.12 -14.26
CA THR A 230 11.74 -5.54 -14.50
C THR A 230 10.88 -6.15 -13.40
N PHE A 231 11.15 -5.82 -12.13
CA PHE A 231 10.35 -6.28 -11.01
C PHE A 231 8.94 -5.66 -11.03
N ALA A 232 8.82 -4.36 -11.28
CA ALA A 232 7.52 -3.67 -11.35
C ALA A 232 6.61 -4.30 -12.42
N CYS A 233 7.16 -4.62 -13.58
CA CYS A 233 6.45 -5.31 -14.66
C CYS A 233 6.07 -6.75 -14.26
N GLU A 234 7.02 -7.56 -13.79
CA GLU A 234 6.77 -8.94 -13.37
C GLU A 234 5.78 -9.05 -12.21
N ALA A 235 5.79 -8.08 -11.31
CA ALA A 235 4.90 -7.97 -10.16
C ALA A 235 3.53 -7.35 -10.51
N GLN A 236 3.34 -6.90 -11.75
CA GLN A 236 2.15 -6.14 -12.19
C GLN A 236 1.90 -4.87 -11.36
N LEU A 237 2.95 -4.28 -10.81
CA LEU A 237 2.86 -3.09 -9.97
C LEU A 237 2.41 -1.87 -10.78
N GLU A 238 2.85 -1.75 -12.02
CA GLU A 238 2.43 -0.68 -12.95
C GLU A 238 0.91 -0.75 -13.18
N ILE A 239 0.39 -1.94 -13.49
CA ILE A 239 -1.05 -2.15 -13.74
C ILE A 239 -1.87 -1.90 -12.48
N LEU A 240 -1.41 -2.39 -11.31
CA LEU A 240 -2.06 -2.13 -10.03
C LEU A 240 -2.13 -0.62 -9.74
N THR A 241 -1.03 0.09 -9.95
CA THR A 241 -0.96 1.52 -9.70
C THR A 241 -1.88 2.30 -10.62
N GLU A 242 -1.90 1.96 -11.91
CA GLU A 242 -2.78 2.59 -12.91
C GLU A 242 -4.26 2.36 -12.59
N GLU A 243 -4.64 1.13 -12.20
CA GLU A 243 -6.01 0.82 -11.79
C GLU A 243 -6.41 1.62 -10.54
N ILE A 244 -5.53 1.70 -9.52
CA ILE A 244 -5.76 2.52 -8.32
C ILE A 244 -5.97 3.99 -8.69
N LEU A 245 -5.08 4.59 -9.50
CA LEU A 245 -5.20 5.98 -9.93
C LEU A 245 -6.50 6.24 -10.70
N THR A 246 -6.91 5.30 -11.54
CA THR A 246 -8.17 5.37 -12.29
C THR A 246 -9.38 5.34 -11.36
N LEU A 247 -9.40 4.42 -10.39
CA LEU A 247 -10.47 4.30 -9.40
C LEU A 247 -10.57 5.54 -8.51
N LEU A 248 -9.44 6.17 -8.18
CA LEU A 248 -9.37 7.41 -7.41
C LEU A 248 -9.66 8.67 -8.26
N LYS A 249 -9.77 8.53 -9.58
CA LYS A 249 -9.91 9.64 -10.54
C LYS A 249 -8.75 10.65 -10.42
N ILE A 250 -7.54 10.14 -10.22
CA ILE A 250 -6.29 10.90 -10.21
C ILE A 250 -5.63 10.76 -11.58
N ARG A 251 -5.45 11.89 -12.25
CA ARG A 251 -4.72 12.00 -13.52
C ARG A 251 -3.53 12.95 -13.37
#